data_ad3c0ccd65df6f19b3a46b92341e9735
#
_entry.id   ad3c0ccd65df6f19b3a46b92341e9735
#
_cell.length_a   1.000
_cell.length_b   1.000
_cell.length_c   1.000
_cell.angle_alpha   90.00
_cell.angle_beta   90.00
_cell.angle_gamma   90.00
#
_symmetry.space_group_name_H-M   'P 1'
#
loop_
_entity.id
_entity.type
_entity.pdbx_description
1 polymer ?
#
loop_
_entity_poly.entity_id
_entity_poly.type
_entity_poly.pdbx_seq_one_letter_code
_entity_poly.pdbx_strand_id
1 'polypeptide(L)'
;MYKNLVAALAAACCFLPISSHAQAAKAPAATAPVRAAFVYVTPVLPAGWTHQHDEGRKAVEQALGQGVRTTVVADVPEGADAERVIRDLAQQGQQIIFTTSFGYMEPALRVARDFPQVRFETITGYKRADNVATANARYYEGRYLAGVLAARMSKTGQAG
;
A
#
# COMPACT_ATOMS: atom_id res chain seq x y z
N MET A 1 59.72 20.21 -75.44
CA MET A 1 58.68 19.43 -76.11
C MET A 1 58.30 18.28 -75.15
N TYR A 2 57.42 18.46 -74.23
CA TYR A 2 56.79 17.35 -73.47
C TYR A 2 55.36 17.73 -73.15
N LYS A 3 54.47 16.88 -73.64
CA LYS A 3 53.00 17.00 -73.46
C LYS A 3 52.63 16.46 -72.12
N ASN A 4 51.98 17.28 -71.35
CA ASN A 4 51.45 16.89 -70.06
C ASN A 4 50.13 16.16 -70.22
N LEU A 5 50.07 14.93 -69.71
CA LEU A 5 48.86 14.15 -69.56
C LEU A 5 48.37 14.28 -68.12
N VAL A 6 47.26 14.95 -67.93
CA VAL A 6 46.62 15.06 -66.62
C VAL A 6 45.54 14.00 -66.55
N ALA A 7 45.72 12.99 -65.71
CA ALA A 7 44.73 11.97 -65.39
C ALA A 7 43.81 12.48 -64.25
N ALA A 8 42.54 12.67 -64.57
CA ALA A 8 41.53 13.00 -63.51
C ALA A 8 41.06 11.72 -62.82
N LEU A 9 41.33 11.60 -61.54
CA LEU A 9 40.77 10.55 -60.67
C LEU A 9 39.39 11.02 -60.14
N ALA A 10 38.32 10.41 -60.62
CA ALA A 10 36.97 10.63 -60.07
C ALA A 10 36.78 9.71 -58.86
N ALA A 11 36.75 10.29 -57.65
CA ALA A 11 36.40 9.59 -56.43
C ALA A 11 34.87 9.48 -56.33
N ALA A 12 34.35 8.29 -56.53
CA ALA A 12 32.94 7.99 -56.28
C ALA A 12 32.72 7.80 -54.76
N CYS A 13 32.15 8.80 -54.07
CA CYS A 13 31.66 8.67 -52.68
C CYS A 13 30.36 7.87 -52.70
N CYS A 14 30.41 6.61 -52.31
CA CYS A 14 29.22 5.83 -51.97
C CYS A 14 28.61 6.32 -50.68
N PHE A 15 27.57 7.13 -50.74
CA PHE A 15 26.72 7.44 -49.58
C PHE A 15 25.83 6.24 -49.29
N LEU A 16 26.18 5.47 -48.24
CA LEU A 16 25.29 4.47 -47.67
C LEU A 16 24.31 5.19 -46.75
N PRO A 17 23.00 5.03 -46.93
CA PRO A 17 22.02 5.56 -45.96
C PRO A 17 22.13 4.75 -44.68
N ILE A 18 22.60 5.38 -43.61
CA ILE A 18 22.50 4.83 -42.23
C ILE A 18 21.04 4.90 -41.83
N SER A 19 20.30 3.81 -42.01
CA SER A 19 18.94 3.68 -41.51
C SER A 19 19.02 3.59 -39.98
N SER A 20 18.89 4.73 -39.31
CA SER A 20 18.73 4.81 -37.84
C SER A 20 17.39 4.14 -37.51
N HIS A 21 17.41 2.87 -37.15
CA HIS A 21 16.30 2.23 -36.46
C HIS A 21 16.25 2.80 -35.04
N ALA A 22 15.52 3.91 -34.88
CA ALA A 22 15.12 4.36 -33.56
C ALA A 22 14.22 3.27 -32.95
N GLN A 23 14.81 2.41 -32.16
CA GLN A 23 14.10 1.44 -31.33
C GLN A 23 13.29 2.24 -30.34
N ALA A 24 12.00 2.42 -30.64
CA ALA A 24 11.08 3.03 -29.69
C ALA A 24 11.18 2.22 -28.39
N ALA A 25 11.74 2.82 -27.34
CA ALA A 25 11.79 2.22 -26.04
C ALA A 25 10.33 1.88 -25.66
N LYS A 26 10.02 0.58 -25.60
CA LYS A 26 8.71 0.09 -25.19
C LYS A 26 8.46 0.67 -23.79
N ALA A 27 7.48 1.57 -23.68
CA ALA A 27 7.06 2.10 -22.39
C ALA A 27 6.87 0.93 -21.41
N PRO A 28 7.34 1.02 -20.17
CA PRO A 28 7.14 -0.05 -19.21
C PRO A 28 5.64 -0.35 -19.15
N ALA A 29 5.28 -1.62 -19.35
CA ALA A 29 3.89 -2.04 -19.27
C ALA A 29 3.36 -1.57 -17.90
N ALA A 30 2.25 -0.83 -17.89
CA ALA A 30 1.62 -0.38 -16.64
C ALA A 30 1.39 -1.62 -15.79
N THR A 31 2.08 -1.71 -14.65
CA THR A 31 1.87 -2.78 -13.68
C THR A 31 0.44 -2.69 -13.19
N ALA A 32 -0.26 -3.82 -13.10
CA ALA A 32 -1.62 -3.83 -12.57
C ALA A 32 -1.64 -3.20 -11.17
N PRO A 33 -2.69 -2.43 -10.82
CA PRO A 33 -2.77 -1.78 -9.53
C PRO A 33 -2.73 -2.78 -8.39
N VAL A 34 -2.02 -2.43 -7.31
CA VAL A 34 -2.04 -3.21 -6.07
C VAL A 34 -3.44 -3.18 -5.49
N ARG A 35 -3.98 -4.36 -5.17
CA ARG A 35 -5.28 -4.50 -4.52
C ARG A 35 -5.09 -4.56 -3.02
N ALA A 36 -5.54 -3.54 -2.32
CA ALA A 36 -5.42 -3.40 -0.87
C ALA A 36 -6.80 -3.38 -0.21
N ALA A 37 -6.99 -4.17 0.84
CA ALA A 37 -8.22 -4.16 1.61
C ALA A 37 -7.99 -3.62 3.03
N PHE A 38 -9.02 -2.98 3.58
CA PHE A 38 -9.03 -2.41 4.92
C PHE A 38 -10.25 -2.93 5.67
N VAL A 39 -10.02 -3.56 6.82
CA VAL A 39 -11.05 -4.10 7.69
C VAL A 39 -11.14 -3.24 8.94
N TYR A 40 -12.29 -2.61 9.15
CA TYR A 40 -12.55 -1.66 10.22
C TYR A 40 -13.52 -2.23 11.25
N VAL A 41 -13.21 -2.00 12.53
CA VAL A 41 -13.97 -2.52 13.67
C VAL A 41 -15.26 -1.75 13.93
N THR A 42 -15.37 -0.52 13.44
CA THR A 42 -16.57 0.31 13.55
C THR A 42 -16.92 0.93 12.21
N PRO A 43 -18.13 1.49 12.05
CA PRO A 43 -18.43 2.37 10.92
C PRO A 43 -17.44 3.52 10.83
N VAL A 44 -17.29 4.08 9.63
CA VAL A 44 -16.49 5.31 9.40
C VAL A 44 -17.29 6.51 9.87
N LEU A 45 -17.01 6.99 11.07
CA LEU A 45 -17.60 8.17 11.67
C LEU A 45 -16.77 9.43 11.37
N PRO A 46 -17.27 10.66 11.62
CA PRO A 46 -16.53 11.89 11.39
C PRO A 46 -15.23 12.05 12.19
N ALA A 47 -14.99 11.25 13.21
CA ALA A 47 -13.80 11.27 14.06
C ALA A 47 -13.52 9.89 14.66
N GLY A 48 -12.37 9.73 15.28
CA GLY A 48 -11.98 8.56 16.05
C GLY A 48 -11.09 7.58 15.29
N TRP A 49 -10.98 6.36 15.81
CA TRP A 49 -10.03 5.34 15.37
C TRP A 49 -10.20 4.97 13.89
N THR A 50 -11.38 4.51 13.52
CA THR A 50 -11.68 4.11 12.14
C THR A 50 -11.55 5.27 11.15
N HIS A 51 -11.95 6.48 11.57
CA HIS A 51 -11.79 7.69 10.76
C HIS A 51 -10.32 7.93 10.38
N GLN A 52 -9.40 7.87 11.35
CA GLN A 52 -7.98 8.11 11.10
C GLN A 52 -7.38 7.07 10.14
N HIS A 53 -7.80 5.80 10.24
CA HIS A 53 -7.38 4.77 9.30
C HIS A 53 -7.94 5.01 7.89
N ASP A 54 -9.19 5.46 7.78
CA ASP A 54 -9.80 5.78 6.49
C ASP A 54 -9.15 7.01 5.84
N GLU A 55 -8.79 8.02 6.61
CA GLU A 55 -8.01 9.16 6.09
C GLU A 55 -6.64 8.71 5.57
N GLY A 56 -5.95 7.79 6.29
CA GLY A 56 -4.72 7.20 5.82
C GLY A 56 -4.90 6.43 4.50
N ARG A 57 -5.97 5.63 4.38
CA ARG A 57 -6.32 4.93 3.14
C ARG A 57 -6.55 5.90 1.98
N LYS A 58 -7.34 6.96 2.20
CA LYS A 58 -7.60 8.01 1.18
C LYS A 58 -6.31 8.71 0.75
N ALA A 59 -5.41 8.99 1.70
CA ALA A 59 -4.11 9.57 1.38
C ALA A 59 -3.27 8.65 0.48
N VAL A 60 -3.29 7.34 0.72
CA VAL A 60 -2.64 6.34 -0.15
C VAL A 60 -3.25 6.34 -1.55
N GLU A 61 -4.59 6.37 -1.67
CA GLU A 61 -5.26 6.47 -2.97
C GLU A 61 -4.87 7.75 -3.72
N GLN A 62 -4.83 8.86 -3.01
CA GLN A 62 -4.44 10.15 -3.60
C GLN A 62 -2.98 10.15 -4.06
N ALA A 63 -2.08 9.57 -3.28
CA ALA A 63 -0.64 9.54 -3.58
C ALA A 63 -0.29 8.58 -4.72
N LEU A 64 -0.94 7.42 -4.78
CA LEU A 64 -0.61 6.35 -5.73
C LEU A 64 -1.55 6.32 -6.96
N GLY A 65 -2.67 7.02 -6.92
CA GLY A 65 -3.63 7.13 -8.02
C GLY A 65 -4.01 5.76 -8.60
N GLN A 66 -3.73 5.55 -9.85
CA GLN A 66 -4.03 4.27 -10.52
C GLN A 66 -3.13 3.10 -10.10
N GLY A 67 -2.09 3.34 -9.30
CA GLY A 67 -1.19 2.31 -8.79
C GLY A 67 -1.79 1.45 -7.67
N VAL A 68 -2.90 1.87 -7.08
CA VAL A 68 -3.59 1.13 -6.02
C VAL A 68 -5.10 1.11 -6.24
N ARG A 69 -5.74 0.01 -5.81
CA ARG A 69 -7.19 -0.10 -5.66
C ARG A 69 -7.51 -0.55 -4.25
N THR A 70 -8.29 0.23 -3.52
CA THR A 70 -8.65 -0.10 -2.16
C THR A 70 -10.07 -0.65 -2.06
N THR A 71 -10.27 -1.55 -1.11
CA THR A 71 -11.57 -2.11 -0.71
C THR A 71 -11.72 -1.90 0.78
N VAL A 72 -12.87 -1.45 1.23
CA VAL A 72 -13.17 -1.25 2.66
C VAL A 72 -14.30 -2.16 3.09
N VAL A 73 -14.13 -2.83 4.22
CA VAL A 73 -15.21 -3.50 4.94
C VAL A 73 -15.22 -2.94 6.35
N ALA A 74 -16.26 -2.19 6.69
CA ALA A 74 -16.41 -1.55 7.99
C ALA A 74 -17.44 -2.26 8.86
N ASP A 75 -17.45 -1.93 10.15
CA ASP A 75 -18.38 -2.49 11.14
C ASP A 75 -18.28 -4.01 11.25
N VAL A 76 -17.04 -4.52 11.26
CA VAL A 76 -16.77 -5.96 11.36
C VAL A 76 -16.52 -6.31 12.84
N PRO A 77 -17.36 -7.13 13.48
CA PRO A 77 -17.09 -7.62 14.82
C PRO A 77 -15.80 -8.44 14.89
N GLU A 78 -15.10 -8.35 16.02
CA GLU A 78 -13.93 -9.18 16.26
C GLU A 78 -14.30 -10.68 16.37
N GLY A 79 -13.33 -11.55 16.25
CA GLY A 79 -13.53 -13.00 16.35
C GLY A 79 -13.87 -13.68 15.03
N ALA A 80 -14.93 -14.48 15.01
CA ALA A 80 -15.28 -15.32 13.85
C ALA A 80 -15.68 -14.52 12.60
N ASP A 81 -16.39 -13.42 12.79
CA ASP A 81 -16.78 -12.54 11.68
C ASP A 81 -15.56 -11.89 11.03
N ALA A 82 -14.60 -11.44 11.83
CA ALA A 82 -13.34 -10.91 11.32
C ALA A 82 -12.59 -11.97 10.49
N GLU A 83 -12.49 -13.20 10.97
CA GLU A 83 -11.82 -14.28 10.23
C GLU A 83 -12.51 -14.55 8.89
N ARG A 84 -13.83 -14.61 8.89
CA ARG A 84 -14.61 -14.81 7.66
C ARG A 84 -14.36 -13.69 6.66
N VAL A 85 -14.49 -12.42 7.08
CA VAL A 85 -14.27 -11.26 6.21
C VAL A 85 -12.84 -11.22 5.66
N ILE A 86 -11.84 -11.44 6.51
CA ILE A 86 -10.43 -11.45 6.09
C ILE A 86 -10.18 -12.57 5.08
N ARG A 87 -10.77 -13.75 5.29
CA ARG A 87 -10.68 -14.89 4.38
C ARG A 87 -11.34 -14.58 3.03
N ASP A 88 -12.54 -14.02 3.05
CA ASP A 88 -13.26 -13.64 1.83
C ASP A 88 -12.47 -12.63 1.00
N LEU A 89 -11.86 -11.64 1.63
CA LEU A 89 -10.99 -10.66 0.97
C LEU A 89 -9.74 -11.32 0.34
N ALA A 90 -9.11 -12.26 1.05
CA ALA A 90 -7.97 -13.02 0.52
C ALA A 90 -8.38 -13.86 -0.70
N GLN A 91 -9.54 -14.54 -0.64
CA GLN A 91 -10.10 -15.30 -1.77
C GLN A 91 -10.45 -14.42 -2.97
N GLN A 92 -10.91 -13.19 -2.74
CA GLN A 92 -11.18 -12.22 -3.79
C GLN A 92 -9.90 -11.68 -4.46
N GLY A 93 -8.73 -12.12 -4.00
CA GLY A 93 -7.42 -11.77 -4.57
C GLY A 93 -6.90 -10.42 -4.13
N GLN A 94 -7.26 -9.95 -2.93
CA GLN A 94 -6.56 -8.83 -2.32
C GLN A 94 -5.10 -9.22 -2.08
N GLN A 95 -4.16 -8.35 -2.39
CA GLN A 95 -2.72 -8.62 -2.29
C GLN A 95 -2.16 -8.20 -0.93
N ILE A 96 -2.78 -7.19 -0.32
CA ILE A 96 -2.49 -6.75 1.04
C ILE A 96 -3.79 -6.46 1.80
N ILE A 97 -3.88 -6.90 3.05
CA ILE A 97 -5.05 -6.71 3.91
C ILE A 97 -4.61 -6.04 5.22
N PHE A 98 -5.10 -4.83 5.46
CA PHE A 98 -4.92 -4.09 6.70
C PHE A 98 -6.06 -4.39 7.65
N THR A 99 -5.74 -4.87 8.85
CA THR A 99 -6.71 -5.17 9.91
C THR A 99 -6.51 -4.21 11.06
N THR A 100 -7.51 -3.36 11.33
CA THR A 100 -7.33 -2.17 12.17
C THR A 100 -7.82 -2.34 13.60
N SER A 101 -7.77 -3.56 14.13
CA SER A 101 -8.06 -3.83 15.53
C SER A 101 -7.15 -4.89 16.12
N PHE A 102 -6.86 -4.76 17.41
CA PHE A 102 -6.11 -5.76 18.19
C PHE A 102 -6.75 -7.14 18.11
N GLY A 103 -8.09 -7.22 18.22
CA GLY A 103 -8.82 -8.48 18.16
C GLY A 103 -8.82 -9.16 16.78
N TYR A 104 -8.33 -8.49 15.74
CA TYR A 104 -8.14 -9.10 14.42
C TYR A 104 -6.82 -9.85 14.26
N MET A 105 -5.88 -9.72 15.20
CA MET A 105 -4.56 -10.35 15.10
C MET A 105 -4.64 -11.86 14.95
N GLU A 106 -5.36 -12.55 15.82
CA GLU A 106 -5.48 -14.02 15.76
C GLU A 106 -6.27 -14.49 14.52
N PRO A 107 -7.43 -13.87 14.17
CA PRO A 107 -8.09 -14.14 12.89
C PRO A 107 -7.16 -13.97 11.66
N ALA A 108 -6.41 -12.88 11.60
CA ALA A 108 -5.49 -12.61 10.50
C ALA A 108 -4.37 -13.67 10.42
N LEU A 109 -3.80 -14.06 11.55
CA LEU A 109 -2.78 -15.12 11.61
C LEU A 109 -3.31 -16.48 11.16
N ARG A 110 -4.56 -16.82 11.47
CA ARG A 110 -5.17 -18.07 10.99
C ARG A 110 -5.35 -18.04 9.47
N VAL A 111 -5.91 -16.97 8.94
CA VAL A 111 -6.11 -16.84 7.48
C VAL A 111 -4.78 -16.77 6.74
N ALA A 112 -3.78 -16.10 7.28
CA ALA A 112 -2.47 -15.95 6.65
C ALA A 112 -1.77 -17.28 6.34
N ARG A 113 -2.01 -18.32 7.14
CA ARG A 113 -1.46 -19.66 6.90
C ARG A 113 -2.00 -20.30 5.62
N ASP A 114 -3.27 -20.01 5.30
CA ASP A 114 -3.95 -20.57 4.13
C ASP A 114 -3.69 -19.75 2.86
N PHE A 115 -3.20 -18.51 3.02
CA PHE A 115 -2.96 -17.55 1.92
C PHE A 115 -1.54 -16.97 1.96
N PRO A 116 -0.49 -17.77 1.75
CA PRO A 116 0.90 -17.33 1.88
C PRO A 116 1.29 -16.22 0.87
N GLN A 117 0.55 -16.08 -0.24
CA GLN A 117 0.75 -15.07 -1.26
C GLN A 117 0.15 -13.70 -0.88
N VAL A 118 -0.73 -13.64 0.11
CA VAL A 118 -1.35 -12.39 0.60
C VAL A 118 -0.52 -11.82 1.73
N ARG A 119 -0.31 -10.51 1.76
CA ARG A 119 0.33 -9.79 2.86
C ARG A 119 -0.73 -9.29 3.83
N PHE A 120 -0.46 -9.41 5.12
CA PHE A 120 -1.34 -8.93 6.17
C PHE A 120 -0.59 -7.94 7.04
N GLU A 121 -1.23 -6.80 7.31
CA GLU A 121 -0.74 -5.80 8.25
C GLU A 121 -1.73 -5.69 9.40
N THR A 122 -1.31 -6.11 10.60
CA THR A 122 -2.15 -6.06 11.79
C THR A 122 -1.80 -4.84 12.64
N ILE A 123 -2.72 -3.89 12.70
CA ILE A 123 -2.54 -2.68 13.50
C ILE A 123 -2.78 -3.03 14.96
N THR A 124 -1.87 -2.59 15.83
CA THR A 124 -1.83 -2.91 17.25
C THR A 124 -1.52 -4.38 17.59
N GLY A 125 -1.28 -5.22 16.61
CA GLY A 125 -0.83 -6.59 16.82
C GLY A 125 0.61 -6.66 17.34
N TYR A 126 0.98 -7.82 17.90
CA TYR A 126 2.35 -8.09 18.37
C TYR A 126 2.92 -9.42 17.83
N LYS A 127 2.07 -10.29 17.29
CA LYS A 127 2.50 -11.55 16.66
C LYS A 127 2.73 -11.34 15.17
N ARG A 128 3.76 -11.98 14.65
CA ARG A 128 4.18 -11.91 13.24
C ARG A 128 4.24 -13.29 12.63
N ALA A 129 4.20 -13.35 11.31
CA ALA A 129 4.49 -14.53 10.49
C ALA A 129 5.17 -14.06 9.20
N ASP A 130 5.57 -14.97 8.31
CA ASP A 130 6.29 -14.65 7.07
C ASP A 130 5.55 -13.66 6.17
N ASN A 131 4.22 -13.70 6.21
CA ASN A 131 3.34 -12.82 5.46
C ASN A 131 2.47 -11.92 6.35
N VAL A 132 2.74 -11.86 7.67
CA VAL A 132 2.04 -11.00 8.63
C VAL A 132 3.01 -10.05 9.30
N ALA A 133 2.85 -8.77 9.04
CA ALA A 133 3.53 -7.69 9.73
C ALA A 133 2.62 -7.01 10.76
N THR A 134 3.20 -6.18 11.59
CA THR A 134 2.47 -5.43 12.62
C THR A 134 2.92 -3.99 12.64
N ALA A 135 1.96 -3.08 12.75
CA ALA A 135 2.23 -1.66 12.99
C ALA A 135 1.61 -1.22 14.32
N ASN A 136 2.32 -0.38 15.04
CA ASN A 136 1.86 0.17 16.31
C ASN A 136 2.39 1.59 16.48
N ALA A 137 1.72 2.39 17.29
CA ALA A 137 2.14 3.73 17.66
C ALA A 137 2.28 3.84 19.19
N ARG A 138 2.97 4.87 19.64
CA ARG A 138 3.16 5.16 21.06
C ARG A 138 1.91 5.84 21.62
N TYR A 139 0.79 5.16 21.62
CA TYR A 139 -0.52 5.68 22.07
C TYR A 139 -0.51 6.16 23.53
N TYR A 140 0.39 5.62 24.37
CA TYR A 140 0.54 6.02 25.75
C TYR A 140 0.96 7.48 25.91
N GLU A 141 1.65 8.07 24.94
CA GLU A 141 2.04 9.49 24.98
C GLU A 141 0.80 10.38 24.91
N GLY A 142 -0.09 10.15 23.96
CA GLY A 142 -1.35 10.86 23.86
C GLY A 142 -2.26 10.62 25.07
N ARG A 143 -2.29 9.38 25.57
CA ARG A 143 -3.08 9.03 26.77
C ARG A 143 -2.55 9.72 28.02
N TYR A 144 -1.24 9.86 28.17
CA TYR A 144 -0.64 10.63 29.27
C TYR A 144 -1.11 12.09 29.24
N LEU A 145 -1.05 12.75 28.08
CA LEU A 145 -1.52 14.12 27.95
C LEU A 145 -3.03 14.26 28.24
N ALA A 146 -3.84 13.32 27.75
CA ALA A 146 -5.26 13.28 28.03
C ALA A 146 -5.53 13.08 29.53
N GLY A 147 -4.75 12.23 30.20
CA GLY A 147 -4.84 12.01 31.65
C GLY A 147 -4.48 13.26 32.45
N VAL A 148 -3.43 13.99 32.07
CA VAL A 148 -3.05 15.27 32.68
C VAL A 148 -4.18 16.30 32.53
N LEU A 149 -4.79 16.40 31.36
CA LEU A 149 -5.90 17.29 31.11
C LEU A 149 -7.13 16.90 31.95
N ALA A 150 -7.49 15.63 31.96
CA ALA A 150 -8.61 15.12 32.75
C ALA A 150 -8.43 15.39 34.24
N ALA A 151 -7.23 15.16 34.78
CA ALA A 151 -6.92 15.44 36.17
C ALA A 151 -7.06 16.93 36.54
N ARG A 152 -6.62 17.82 35.63
CA ARG A 152 -6.74 19.28 35.84
C ARG A 152 -8.18 19.78 35.71
N MET A 153 -9.01 19.11 34.93
CA MET A 153 -10.42 19.48 34.73
C MET A 153 -11.34 18.82 35.76
N SER A 154 -10.90 17.78 36.45
CA SER A 154 -11.70 17.07 37.44
C SER A 154 -11.99 18.00 38.63
N LYS A 155 -13.29 18.15 38.96
CA LYS A 155 -13.72 18.90 40.13
C LYS A 155 -13.64 18.07 41.43
N THR A 156 -13.61 16.77 41.31
CA THR A 156 -13.58 15.83 42.47
C THR A 156 -12.18 15.30 42.75
N GLY A 157 -11.23 15.48 41.84
CA GLY A 157 -9.91 14.86 41.92
C GLY A 157 -9.92 13.34 41.62
N GLN A 158 -11.06 12.80 41.24
CA GLN A 158 -11.22 11.38 40.90
C GLN A 158 -11.30 11.23 39.36
N ALA A 159 -10.66 10.19 38.83
CA ALA A 159 -10.76 9.73 37.47
C ALA A 159 -11.20 8.26 37.48
N GLY A 160 -12.23 7.92 36.70
CA GLY A 160 -12.76 6.57 36.55
C GLY A 160 -13.40 6.35 35.18
#